data_361a0a874a7f416e3ecb811d9f7ccbc3
#
_entry.id   361a0a874a7f416e3ecb811d9f7ccbc3
#
_cell.length_a   1.000
_cell.length_b   1.000
_cell.length_c   1.000
_cell.angle_alpha   90.00
_cell.angle_beta   90.00
_cell.angle_gamma   90.00
#
_symmetry.space_group_name_H-M   'P 1'
#
loop_
_entity.id
_entity.type
_entity.pdbx_description
1 polymer ?
#
loop_
_entity_poly.entity_id
_entity_poly.type
_entity_poly.pdbx_seq_one_letter_code
_entity_poly.pdbx_strand_id
1 'polypeptide(L)'
;AKLENLDNLKNATHVLVSTPPGVNGDPVYNLHCHDLTGMVDLAWIGYLSATSVYGDTGGLKVDETAILGAETVRGKRRIQSEKAWLEGSLEFGLPVHIFRLAGIYGPGRNAIEQLRLGRARRVIKEGHLFSRIHVEDIAGILKRSIARPRIGAIYNVCDDEPAMSSDVIEFAAQLIGVKAPPSIPFTEGSLSEMARSFYSENRQIDNTLIKSELGVKLKYPNYRDGLRAIIGETSSP
;
A
#
# COMPACT_ATOMS: atom_id res chain seq x y z
N ALA A 1 -17.01 -14.04 -0.11
CA ALA A 1 -18.41 -14.40 0.22
C ALA A 1 -19.28 -13.17 0.08
N LYS A 2 -20.55 -13.31 -0.31
CA LYS A 2 -21.51 -12.22 -0.29
C LYS A 2 -21.74 -11.78 1.17
N LEU A 3 -21.99 -10.51 1.40
CA LEU A 3 -22.31 -10.01 2.75
C LEU A 3 -23.58 -10.69 3.27
N GLU A 4 -23.53 -11.18 4.51
CA GLU A 4 -24.68 -11.86 5.15
C GLU A 4 -25.80 -10.87 5.46
N ASN A 5 -25.45 -9.62 5.79
CA ASN A 5 -26.39 -8.54 6.06
C ASN A 5 -26.07 -7.32 5.19
N LEU A 6 -26.94 -7.06 4.22
CA LEU A 6 -26.84 -5.92 3.31
C LEU A 6 -27.35 -4.60 3.94
N ASP A 7 -28.08 -4.64 5.06
CA ASP A 7 -28.66 -3.43 5.65
C ASP A 7 -27.55 -2.50 6.19
N ASN A 8 -26.47 -3.05 6.71
CA ASN A 8 -25.31 -2.25 7.11
C ASN A 8 -24.63 -1.57 5.91
N LEU A 9 -24.64 -2.21 4.74
CA LEU A 9 -24.11 -1.61 3.52
C LEU A 9 -25.04 -0.49 3.03
N LYS A 10 -26.35 -0.74 2.93
CA LYS A 10 -27.33 0.22 2.43
C LYS A 10 -27.36 1.56 3.16
N ASN A 11 -27.03 1.54 4.46
CA ASN A 11 -27.03 2.74 5.30
C ASN A 11 -25.63 3.40 5.39
N ALA A 12 -24.61 2.86 4.71
CA ALA A 12 -23.27 3.44 4.72
C ALA A 12 -23.19 4.62 3.74
N THR A 13 -22.53 5.68 4.17
CA THR A 13 -22.21 6.83 3.33
C THR A 13 -20.80 6.75 2.76
N HIS A 14 -19.93 5.94 3.38
CA HIS A 14 -18.55 5.76 2.99
C HIS A 14 -18.19 4.28 3.03
N VAL A 15 -17.54 3.79 2.00
CA VAL A 15 -17.15 2.39 1.85
C VAL A 15 -15.65 2.30 1.61
N LEU A 16 -14.94 1.55 2.45
CA LEU A 16 -13.52 1.26 2.26
C LEU A 16 -13.34 -0.20 1.86
N VAL A 17 -12.82 -0.42 0.66
CA VAL A 17 -12.54 -1.74 0.09
C VAL A 17 -11.08 -2.09 0.30
N SER A 18 -10.80 -3.01 1.22
CA SER A 18 -9.45 -3.49 1.56
C SER A 18 -9.20 -4.95 1.18
N THR A 19 -10.18 -5.61 0.60
CA THR A 19 -10.10 -7.01 0.18
C THR A 19 -9.17 -7.16 -1.02
N PRO A 20 -8.23 -8.12 -1.04
CA PRO A 20 -7.40 -8.36 -2.20
C PRO A 20 -8.20 -9.01 -3.34
N PRO A 21 -7.92 -8.66 -4.61
CA PRO A 21 -8.57 -9.29 -5.74
C PRO A 21 -8.17 -10.77 -5.88
N GLY A 22 -9.15 -11.58 -6.23
CA GLY A 22 -9.00 -13.00 -6.52
C GLY A 22 -8.74 -13.32 -7.99
N VAL A 23 -8.86 -14.60 -8.34
CA VAL A 23 -8.73 -15.07 -9.75
C VAL A 23 -9.85 -14.52 -10.64
N ASN A 24 -11.01 -14.25 -10.06
CA ASN A 24 -12.19 -13.74 -10.76
C ASN A 24 -12.35 -12.21 -10.65
N GLY A 25 -11.29 -11.47 -10.31
CA GLY A 25 -11.32 -10.04 -10.11
C GLY A 25 -11.61 -9.62 -8.66
N ASP A 26 -12.08 -8.40 -8.47
CA ASP A 26 -12.38 -7.85 -7.15
C ASP A 26 -13.70 -8.44 -6.62
N PRO A 27 -13.68 -9.12 -5.45
CA PRO A 27 -14.88 -9.77 -4.93
C PRO A 27 -15.95 -8.79 -4.45
N VAL A 28 -15.57 -7.58 -4.01
CA VAL A 28 -16.53 -6.57 -3.57
C VAL A 28 -17.22 -5.97 -4.78
N TYR A 29 -16.47 -5.58 -5.81
CA TYR A 29 -17.05 -5.07 -7.05
C TYR A 29 -17.99 -6.10 -7.68
N ASN A 30 -17.52 -7.32 -7.87
CA ASN A 30 -18.29 -8.38 -8.55
C ASN A 30 -19.59 -8.75 -7.83
N LEU A 31 -19.62 -8.67 -6.51
CA LEU A 31 -20.78 -9.13 -5.73
C LEU A 31 -21.71 -7.98 -5.33
N HIS A 32 -21.21 -6.76 -5.24
CA HIS A 32 -21.91 -5.64 -4.61
C HIS A 32 -21.94 -4.35 -5.44
N CYS A 33 -21.43 -4.34 -6.69
CA CYS A 33 -21.48 -3.15 -7.54
C CYS A 33 -22.93 -2.63 -7.67
N HIS A 34 -23.89 -3.48 -7.96
CA HIS A 34 -25.30 -3.11 -8.05
C HIS A 34 -25.90 -2.65 -6.71
N ASP A 35 -25.47 -3.25 -5.60
CA ASP A 35 -25.93 -2.79 -4.28
C ASP A 35 -25.43 -1.35 -4.01
N LEU A 36 -24.16 -1.07 -4.38
CA LEU A 36 -23.53 0.25 -4.22
C LEU A 36 -24.18 1.31 -5.12
N THR A 37 -24.55 0.96 -6.36
CA THR A 37 -25.24 1.90 -7.27
C THR A 37 -26.64 2.30 -6.79
N GLY A 38 -27.27 1.45 -5.99
CA GLY A 38 -28.58 1.74 -5.38
C GLY A 38 -28.53 2.59 -4.12
N MET A 39 -27.34 2.96 -3.63
CA MET A 39 -27.18 3.72 -2.38
C MET A 39 -27.24 5.22 -2.63
N VAL A 40 -28.34 5.86 -2.19
CA VAL A 40 -28.59 7.30 -2.43
C VAL A 40 -27.59 8.22 -1.71
N ASP A 41 -27.16 7.83 -0.52
CA ASP A 41 -26.28 8.64 0.36
C ASP A 41 -24.80 8.25 0.26
N LEU A 42 -24.42 7.43 -0.71
CA LEU A 42 -23.03 7.00 -0.88
C LEU A 42 -22.15 8.15 -1.39
N ALA A 43 -21.34 8.70 -0.50
CA ALA A 43 -20.51 9.88 -0.77
C ALA A 43 -19.06 9.56 -1.16
N TRP A 44 -18.55 8.36 -0.80
CA TRP A 44 -17.17 8.02 -1.03
C TRP A 44 -16.94 6.50 -1.04
N ILE A 45 -16.15 6.02 -2.01
CA ILE A 45 -15.62 4.67 -2.06
C ILE A 45 -14.10 4.76 -2.15
N GLY A 46 -13.39 4.19 -1.19
CA GLY A 46 -11.93 4.05 -1.23
C GLY A 46 -11.53 2.62 -1.58
N TYR A 47 -10.86 2.42 -2.70
CA TYR A 47 -10.28 1.14 -3.06
C TYR A 47 -8.78 1.10 -2.73
N LEU A 48 -8.37 0.19 -1.84
CA LEU A 48 -6.96 0.00 -1.50
C LEU A 48 -6.28 -0.89 -2.52
N SER A 49 -5.64 -0.25 -3.49
CA SER A 49 -4.79 -0.89 -4.48
C SER A 49 -3.34 -1.01 -3.98
N ALA A 50 -2.40 -1.24 -4.85
CA ALA A 50 -0.98 -1.36 -4.51
C ALA A 50 -0.10 -0.81 -5.62
N THR A 51 1.08 -0.28 -5.27
CA THR A 51 2.07 0.21 -6.24
C THR A 51 2.65 -0.87 -7.15
N SER A 52 2.36 -2.15 -6.88
CA SER A 52 2.70 -3.25 -7.79
C SER A 52 2.05 -3.18 -9.17
N VAL A 53 1.05 -2.32 -9.37
CA VAL A 53 0.44 -2.07 -10.68
C VAL A 53 1.43 -1.47 -11.70
N TYR A 54 2.46 -0.77 -11.23
CA TYR A 54 3.47 -0.17 -12.11
C TYR A 54 4.47 -1.19 -12.69
N GLY A 55 4.64 -2.36 -12.04
CA GLY A 55 5.65 -3.33 -12.43
C GLY A 55 7.07 -2.86 -12.15
N ASP A 56 8.02 -3.34 -12.95
CA ASP A 56 9.42 -2.93 -12.91
C ASP A 56 9.62 -1.67 -13.77
N THR A 57 10.16 -0.62 -13.15
CA THR A 57 10.49 0.64 -13.84
C THR A 57 12.00 0.86 -13.96
N GLY A 58 12.80 -0.16 -13.64
CA GLY A 58 14.25 -0.04 -13.59
C GLY A 58 14.75 0.91 -12.50
N GLY A 59 13.96 1.12 -11.44
CA GLY A 59 14.28 2.04 -10.36
C GLY A 59 13.90 3.50 -10.63
N LEU A 60 13.24 3.81 -11.76
CA LEU A 60 12.74 5.14 -12.04
C LEU A 60 11.60 5.51 -11.07
N LYS A 61 11.52 6.79 -10.75
CA LYS A 61 10.45 7.38 -9.95
C LYS A 61 9.22 7.58 -10.83
N VAL A 62 8.05 7.09 -10.38
CA VAL A 62 6.79 7.13 -11.11
C VAL A 62 5.69 7.82 -10.30
N ASP A 63 4.87 8.59 -10.98
CA ASP A 63 3.65 9.20 -10.48
C ASP A 63 2.40 8.42 -10.93
N GLU A 64 1.22 8.95 -10.63
CA GLU A 64 -0.07 8.32 -10.91
C GLU A 64 -0.40 8.21 -12.41
N THR A 65 0.27 8.98 -13.26
CA THR A 65 0.08 9.01 -14.72
C THR A 65 0.92 7.96 -15.44
N ALA A 66 1.86 7.32 -14.74
CA ALA A 66 2.75 6.33 -15.32
C ALA A 66 1.99 5.10 -15.84
N ILE A 67 2.51 4.52 -16.91
CA ILE A 67 1.95 3.31 -17.53
C ILE A 67 1.96 2.15 -16.53
N LEU A 68 0.86 1.41 -16.48
CA LEU A 68 0.73 0.23 -15.66
C LEU A 68 1.37 -0.97 -16.37
N GLY A 69 2.46 -1.47 -15.82
CA GLY A 69 3.30 -2.50 -16.43
C GLY A 69 3.48 -3.76 -15.59
N ALA A 70 2.56 -4.06 -14.66
CA ALA A 70 2.71 -5.22 -13.79
C ALA A 70 2.76 -6.54 -14.57
N GLU A 71 3.79 -7.33 -14.32
CA GLU A 71 3.93 -8.70 -14.87
C GLU A 71 3.52 -9.78 -13.89
N THR A 72 3.62 -9.50 -12.59
CA THR A 72 3.21 -10.43 -11.54
C THR A 72 1.69 -10.67 -11.55
N VAL A 73 1.26 -11.87 -11.21
CA VAL A 73 -0.18 -12.23 -11.13
C VAL A 73 -0.93 -11.29 -10.19
N ARG A 74 -0.32 -10.89 -9.07
CA ARG A 74 -0.92 -9.97 -8.11
C ARG A 74 -1.09 -8.57 -8.69
N GLY A 75 -0.07 -8.06 -9.37
CA GLY A 75 -0.12 -6.75 -10.02
C GLY A 75 -1.17 -6.71 -11.13
N LYS A 76 -1.22 -7.71 -12.00
CA LYS A 76 -2.21 -7.82 -13.08
C LYS A 76 -3.65 -7.84 -12.54
N ARG A 77 -3.91 -8.59 -11.46
CA ARG A 77 -5.23 -8.59 -10.80
C ARG A 77 -5.60 -7.22 -10.22
N ARG A 78 -4.62 -6.48 -9.66
CA ARG A 78 -4.85 -5.12 -9.18
C ARG A 78 -5.20 -4.17 -10.31
N ILE A 79 -4.49 -4.23 -11.45
CA ILE A 79 -4.82 -3.44 -12.64
C ILE A 79 -6.25 -3.70 -13.10
N GLN A 80 -6.66 -4.97 -13.20
CA GLN A 80 -8.00 -5.33 -13.60
C GLN A 80 -9.06 -4.79 -12.63
N SER A 81 -8.78 -4.83 -11.32
CA SER A 81 -9.70 -4.30 -10.31
C SER A 81 -9.77 -2.78 -10.33
N GLU A 82 -8.64 -2.07 -10.47
CA GLU A 82 -8.65 -0.60 -10.66
C GLU A 82 -9.51 -0.21 -11.86
N LYS A 83 -9.33 -0.92 -12.99
CA LYS A 83 -10.10 -0.69 -14.20
C LYS A 83 -11.61 -0.88 -13.95
N ALA A 84 -12.01 -1.99 -13.33
CA ALA A 84 -13.42 -2.25 -13.04
C ALA A 84 -14.02 -1.15 -12.13
N TRP A 85 -13.34 -0.74 -11.07
CA TRP A 85 -13.79 0.33 -10.18
C TRP A 85 -13.92 1.68 -10.90
N LEU A 86 -12.97 2.03 -11.78
CA LEU A 86 -13.01 3.26 -12.57
C LEU A 86 -14.11 3.23 -13.63
N GLU A 87 -14.33 2.09 -14.28
CA GLU A 87 -15.44 1.89 -15.21
C GLU A 87 -16.79 2.04 -14.49
N GLY A 88 -16.93 1.43 -13.29
CA GLY A 88 -18.12 1.61 -12.45
C GLY A 88 -18.33 3.06 -12.00
N SER A 89 -17.26 3.81 -11.80
CA SER A 89 -17.34 5.26 -11.53
C SER A 89 -17.88 6.03 -12.74
N LEU A 90 -17.41 5.71 -13.93
CA LEU A 90 -17.85 6.39 -15.18
C LEU A 90 -19.27 5.99 -15.60
N GLU A 91 -19.61 4.71 -15.49
CA GLU A 91 -20.88 4.17 -15.98
C GLU A 91 -22.04 4.41 -15.00
N PHE A 92 -21.78 4.27 -13.69
CA PHE A 92 -22.81 4.31 -12.67
C PHE A 92 -22.69 5.51 -11.71
N GLY A 93 -21.70 6.36 -11.90
CA GLY A 93 -21.48 7.52 -11.02
C GLY A 93 -20.97 7.15 -9.62
N LEU A 94 -20.38 5.97 -9.43
CA LEU A 94 -19.83 5.56 -8.14
C LEU A 94 -18.70 6.51 -7.71
N PRO A 95 -18.71 7.03 -6.47
CA PRO A 95 -17.72 8.00 -5.98
C PRO A 95 -16.38 7.35 -5.61
N VAL A 96 -15.73 6.70 -6.57
CA VAL A 96 -14.52 5.87 -6.40
C VAL A 96 -13.27 6.73 -6.28
N HIS A 97 -12.41 6.33 -5.34
CA HIS A 97 -11.05 6.85 -5.15
C HIS A 97 -10.09 5.65 -5.02
N ILE A 98 -9.00 5.65 -5.75
CA ILE A 98 -8.01 4.56 -5.76
C ILE A 98 -6.78 4.99 -4.99
N PHE A 99 -6.31 4.14 -4.09
CA PHE A 99 -5.10 4.34 -3.29
C PHE A 99 -4.08 3.26 -3.58
N ARG A 100 -3.03 3.58 -4.33
CA ARG A 100 -1.92 2.68 -4.65
C ARG A 100 -0.93 2.68 -3.49
N LEU A 101 -1.12 1.74 -2.56
CA LEU A 101 -0.32 1.64 -1.35
C LEU A 101 1.06 1.05 -1.62
N ALA A 102 2.10 1.68 -1.10
CA ALA A 102 3.45 1.14 -1.03
C ALA A 102 3.57 0.07 0.08
N GLY A 103 4.77 -0.37 0.40
CA GLY A 103 5.02 -1.36 1.43
C GLY A 103 4.53 -0.90 2.81
N ILE A 104 3.45 -1.47 3.32
CA ILE A 104 2.83 -1.07 4.60
C ILE A 104 3.65 -1.57 5.77
N TYR A 105 3.95 -0.69 6.73
CA TYR A 105 4.52 -1.04 8.02
C TYR A 105 3.83 -0.30 9.18
N GLY A 106 4.05 -0.79 10.42
CA GLY A 106 3.47 -0.21 11.62
C GLY A 106 3.56 -1.18 12.81
N PRO A 107 2.84 -0.95 13.91
CA PRO A 107 2.79 -1.84 15.07
C PRO A 107 2.45 -3.29 14.63
N GLY A 108 3.22 -4.26 15.15
CA GLY A 108 3.05 -5.69 14.83
C GLY A 108 3.56 -6.14 13.44
N ARG A 109 3.86 -5.22 12.52
CA ARG A 109 4.36 -5.51 11.17
C ARG A 109 5.46 -4.54 10.76
N ASN A 110 6.68 -4.80 11.19
CA ASN A 110 7.84 -3.93 10.91
C ASN A 110 9.16 -4.70 11.04
N ALA A 111 10.28 -4.05 10.77
CA ALA A 111 11.61 -4.65 10.82
C ALA A 111 12.03 -5.03 12.26
N ILE A 112 11.58 -4.31 13.27
CA ILE A 112 11.87 -4.61 14.68
C ILE A 112 11.25 -5.95 15.07
N GLU A 113 9.98 -6.17 14.71
CA GLU A 113 9.31 -7.44 14.96
C GLU A 113 9.97 -8.60 14.20
N GLN A 114 10.43 -8.37 12.98
CA GLN A 114 11.16 -9.39 12.23
C GLN A 114 12.50 -9.76 12.91
N LEU A 115 13.19 -8.78 13.49
CA LEU A 115 14.43 -9.01 14.27
C LEU A 115 14.11 -9.78 15.57
N ARG A 116 13.13 -9.36 16.34
CA ARG A 116 12.71 -10.04 17.58
C ARG A 116 12.31 -11.49 17.36
N LEU A 117 11.67 -11.78 16.23
CA LEU A 117 11.26 -13.14 15.85
C LEU A 117 12.39 -13.95 15.18
N GLY A 118 13.59 -13.40 15.01
CA GLY A 118 14.69 -14.08 14.30
C GLY A 118 14.42 -14.34 12.82
N ARG A 119 13.48 -13.61 12.21
CA ARG A 119 13.05 -13.77 10.81
C ARG A 119 13.63 -12.72 9.87
N ALA A 120 14.28 -11.70 10.40
CA ALA A 120 14.88 -10.64 9.59
C ALA A 120 16.01 -11.21 8.71
N ARG A 121 15.98 -10.88 7.42
CA ARG A 121 17.02 -11.24 6.44
C ARG A 121 17.56 -9.98 5.79
N ARG A 122 18.85 -9.71 5.95
CA ARG A 122 19.52 -8.55 5.39
C ARG A 122 20.03 -8.86 4.00
N VAL A 123 19.12 -8.85 3.01
CA VAL A 123 19.47 -9.09 1.60
C VAL A 123 19.96 -7.80 0.97
N ILE A 124 21.14 -7.87 0.33
CA ILE A 124 21.75 -6.75 -0.40
C ILE A 124 21.49 -6.94 -1.89
N LYS A 125 20.73 -6.02 -2.47
CA LYS A 125 20.57 -5.84 -3.92
C LYS A 125 20.82 -4.37 -4.22
N GLU A 126 21.99 -4.05 -4.74
CA GLU A 126 22.41 -2.67 -5.00
C GLU A 126 21.40 -1.96 -5.91
N GLY A 127 21.11 -0.69 -5.58
CA GLY A 127 20.20 0.15 -6.35
C GLY A 127 18.72 -0.25 -6.26
N HIS A 128 18.36 -1.28 -5.46
CA HIS A 128 16.98 -1.71 -5.31
C HIS A 128 16.32 -1.04 -4.09
N LEU A 129 15.47 -0.07 -4.37
CA LEU A 129 14.79 0.72 -3.34
C LEU A 129 13.33 0.30 -3.21
N PHE A 130 12.84 0.30 -1.99
CA PHE A 130 11.44 0.04 -1.68
C PHE A 130 10.79 1.29 -1.10
N SER A 131 9.72 1.78 -1.72
CA SER A 131 8.81 2.76 -1.13
C SER A 131 7.96 2.10 -0.06
N ARG A 132 7.70 2.83 1.04
CA ARG A 132 6.94 2.35 2.20
C ARG A 132 5.89 3.37 2.61
N ILE A 133 5.02 2.97 3.53
CA ILE A 133 4.06 3.87 4.19
C ILE A 133 3.72 3.33 5.57
N HIS A 134 3.68 4.20 6.56
CA HIS A 134 3.19 3.84 7.88
C HIS A 134 1.66 3.73 7.89
N VAL A 135 1.11 2.77 8.61
CA VAL A 135 -0.34 2.50 8.62
C VAL A 135 -1.17 3.69 9.10
N GLU A 136 -0.67 4.50 10.05
CA GLU A 136 -1.37 5.71 10.50
C GLU A 136 -1.41 6.80 9.42
N ASP A 137 -0.37 6.92 8.60
CA ASP A 137 -0.37 7.86 7.49
C ASP A 137 -1.38 7.44 6.41
N ILE A 138 -1.58 6.14 6.18
CA ILE A 138 -2.67 5.66 5.34
C ILE A 138 -4.01 6.18 5.87
N ALA A 139 -4.28 5.99 7.16
CA ALA A 139 -5.53 6.47 7.78
C ALA A 139 -5.69 7.99 7.66
N GLY A 140 -4.59 8.73 7.84
CA GLY A 140 -4.57 10.19 7.65
C GLY A 140 -4.91 10.61 6.22
N ILE A 141 -4.32 9.95 5.23
CA ILE A 141 -4.57 10.20 3.80
C ILE A 141 -6.03 9.89 3.43
N LEU A 142 -6.57 8.75 3.88
CA LEU A 142 -7.97 8.40 3.64
C LEU A 142 -8.93 9.44 4.23
N LYS A 143 -8.70 9.91 5.46
CA LYS A 143 -9.49 10.99 6.08
C LYS A 143 -9.45 12.29 5.27
N ARG A 144 -8.28 12.64 4.70
CA ARG A 144 -8.15 13.82 3.84
C ARG A 144 -8.91 13.65 2.53
N SER A 145 -8.88 12.47 1.92
CA SER A 145 -9.65 12.17 0.71
C SER A 145 -11.16 12.22 0.96
N ILE A 146 -11.63 11.71 2.11
CA ILE A 146 -13.04 11.82 2.53
C ILE A 146 -13.45 13.30 2.69
N ALA A 147 -12.59 14.12 3.29
CA ALA A 147 -12.88 15.54 3.49
C ALA A 147 -12.77 16.39 2.21
N ARG A 148 -12.10 15.89 1.18
CA ARG A 148 -11.87 16.54 -0.12
C ARG A 148 -12.03 15.53 -1.25
N PRO A 149 -13.25 14.99 -1.46
CA PRO A 149 -13.45 13.95 -2.45
C PRO A 149 -13.24 14.48 -3.87
N ARG A 150 -12.49 13.73 -4.67
CA ARG A 150 -12.39 13.92 -6.13
C ARG A 150 -12.67 12.59 -6.81
N ILE A 151 -13.87 12.42 -7.31
CA ILE A 151 -14.34 11.18 -7.94
C ILE A 151 -13.40 10.78 -9.08
N GLY A 152 -13.04 9.50 -9.15
CA GLY A 152 -12.11 8.96 -10.11
C GLY A 152 -10.63 9.23 -9.79
N ALA A 153 -10.32 9.86 -8.64
CA ALA A 153 -8.95 10.14 -8.26
C ALA A 153 -8.16 8.86 -8.00
N ILE A 154 -6.89 8.89 -8.42
CA ILE A 154 -5.89 7.87 -8.12
C ILE A 154 -4.79 8.56 -7.33
N TYR A 155 -4.34 7.94 -6.24
CA TYR A 155 -3.30 8.48 -5.37
C TYR A 155 -2.23 7.45 -5.08
N ASN A 156 -0.98 7.83 -5.27
CA ASN A 156 0.16 7.08 -4.75
C ASN A 156 0.32 7.35 -3.25
N VAL A 157 0.39 6.29 -2.46
CA VAL A 157 0.43 6.37 -1.00
C VAL A 157 1.74 5.76 -0.52
N CYS A 158 2.75 6.62 -0.34
CA CYS A 158 4.06 6.26 0.19
C CYS A 158 4.64 7.41 1.04
N ASP A 159 5.66 7.09 1.84
CA ASP A 159 6.50 8.07 2.53
C ASP A 159 7.49 8.76 1.57
N ASP A 160 8.36 9.61 2.12
CA ASP A 160 9.25 10.47 1.32
C ASP A 160 10.60 9.81 1.00
N GLU A 161 10.92 8.67 1.66
CA GLU A 161 12.24 8.06 1.58
C GLU A 161 12.17 6.59 1.17
N PRO A 162 12.26 6.29 -0.13
CA PRO A 162 12.50 4.91 -0.55
C PRO A 162 13.88 4.45 -0.09
N ALA A 163 13.97 3.24 0.47
CA ALA A 163 15.20 2.73 1.05
C ALA A 163 15.41 1.24 0.77
N MET A 164 16.66 0.78 0.77
CA MET A 164 16.95 -0.66 0.70
C MET A 164 16.39 -1.37 1.93
N SER A 165 15.93 -2.61 1.75
CA SER A 165 15.43 -3.42 2.87
C SER A 165 16.54 -3.71 3.90
N SER A 166 17.79 -3.85 3.44
CA SER A 166 18.96 -4.01 4.28
C SER A 166 19.17 -2.87 5.27
N ASP A 167 19.00 -1.62 4.80
CA ASP A 167 19.25 -0.42 5.61
C ASP A 167 18.17 -0.26 6.69
N VAL A 168 16.93 -0.60 6.34
CA VAL A 168 15.82 -0.60 7.30
C VAL A 168 16.04 -1.63 8.41
N ILE A 169 16.53 -2.83 8.08
CA ILE A 169 16.86 -3.87 9.06
C ILE A 169 18.05 -3.45 9.92
N GLU A 170 19.08 -2.86 9.34
CA GLU A 170 20.26 -2.39 10.06
C GLU A 170 19.90 -1.27 11.04
N PHE A 171 19.12 -0.29 10.59
CA PHE A 171 18.62 0.78 11.45
C PHE A 171 17.73 0.23 12.58
N ALA A 172 16.83 -0.70 12.28
CA ALA A 172 15.99 -1.34 13.29
C ALA A 172 16.82 -2.09 14.34
N ALA A 173 17.89 -2.79 13.92
CA ALA A 173 18.79 -3.50 14.82
C ALA A 173 19.55 -2.53 15.74
N GLN A 174 20.10 -1.43 15.20
CA GLN A 174 20.73 -0.37 15.99
C GLN A 174 19.76 0.23 17.01
N LEU A 175 18.52 0.49 16.58
CA LEU A 175 17.50 1.12 17.41
C LEU A 175 17.11 0.28 18.63
N ILE A 176 17.13 -1.06 18.52
CA ILE A 176 16.82 -1.96 19.66
C ILE A 176 18.09 -2.54 20.33
N GLY A 177 19.28 -2.06 19.96
CA GLY A 177 20.55 -2.47 20.59
C GLY A 177 20.96 -3.91 20.31
N VAL A 178 20.54 -4.50 19.17
CA VAL A 178 20.94 -5.86 18.80
C VAL A 178 21.87 -5.85 17.58
N LYS A 179 22.65 -6.92 17.42
CA LYS A 179 23.48 -7.09 16.23
C LYS A 179 22.60 -7.35 15.02
N ALA A 180 22.80 -6.58 13.94
CA ALA A 180 22.12 -6.83 12.67
C ALA A 180 22.50 -8.24 12.13
N PRO A 181 21.54 -8.94 11.47
CA PRO A 181 21.85 -10.19 10.78
C PRO A 181 22.99 -10.01 9.75
N PRO A 182 23.78 -11.04 9.47
CA PRO A 182 24.78 -10.96 8.41
C PRO A 182 24.12 -10.61 7.08
N SER A 183 24.82 -9.83 6.26
CA SER A 183 24.38 -9.49 4.92
C SER A 183 24.41 -10.72 4.02
N ILE A 184 23.37 -10.89 3.21
CA ILE A 184 23.24 -11.97 2.24
C ILE A 184 23.16 -11.30 0.86
N PRO A 185 24.08 -11.58 -0.08
CA PRO A 185 23.96 -11.07 -1.43
C PRO A 185 22.68 -11.61 -2.07
N PHE A 186 22.02 -10.78 -2.87
CA PHE A 186 20.86 -11.24 -3.63
C PHE A 186 21.31 -12.26 -4.68
N THR A 187 20.90 -13.51 -4.48
CA THR A 187 21.00 -14.59 -5.48
C THR A 187 19.63 -15.21 -5.62
N GLU A 188 19.17 -15.43 -6.86
CA GLU A 188 17.80 -15.91 -7.10
C GLU A 188 17.47 -17.24 -6.40
N GLY A 189 18.50 -18.10 -6.18
CA GLY A 189 18.32 -19.40 -5.52
C GLY A 189 18.19 -19.38 -3.99
N SER A 190 18.53 -18.26 -3.34
CA SER A 190 18.60 -18.18 -1.86
C SER A 190 17.32 -17.69 -1.17
N LEU A 191 16.33 -17.27 -1.95
CA LEU A 191 15.10 -16.65 -1.45
C LEU A 191 13.87 -17.52 -1.77
N SER A 192 12.85 -17.44 -0.90
CA SER A 192 11.55 -18.00 -1.20
C SER A 192 10.94 -17.31 -2.43
N GLU A 193 10.05 -17.99 -3.15
CA GLU A 193 9.35 -17.44 -4.31
C GLU A 193 8.67 -16.09 -4.00
N MET A 194 8.04 -15.98 -2.84
CA MET A 194 7.44 -14.74 -2.38
C MET A 194 8.49 -13.64 -2.19
N ALA A 195 9.63 -13.93 -1.58
CA ALA A 195 10.70 -12.94 -1.39
C ALA A 195 11.30 -12.53 -2.74
N ARG A 196 11.51 -13.47 -3.67
CA ARG A 196 11.97 -13.17 -5.04
C ARG A 196 11.05 -12.21 -5.77
N SER A 197 9.73 -12.40 -5.65
CA SER A 197 8.75 -11.51 -6.29
C SER A 197 8.83 -10.04 -5.80
N PHE A 198 9.29 -9.80 -4.57
CA PHE A 198 9.54 -8.44 -4.07
C PHE A 198 10.80 -7.81 -4.67
N TYR A 199 11.79 -8.62 -5.03
CA TYR A 199 13.03 -8.14 -5.63
C TYR A 199 13.04 -8.17 -7.17
N SER A 200 11.97 -8.67 -7.80
CA SER A 200 11.87 -8.73 -9.27
C SER A 200 11.51 -7.38 -9.90
N GLU A 201 10.89 -6.49 -9.15
CA GLU A 201 10.40 -5.20 -9.64
C GLU A 201 11.03 -4.08 -8.83
N ASN A 202 11.78 -3.18 -9.46
CA ASN A 202 12.41 -2.02 -8.85
C ASN A 202 11.70 -0.75 -9.32
N ARG A 203 11.10 0.00 -8.38
CA ARG A 203 10.39 1.26 -8.64
C ARG A 203 10.44 2.17 -7.44
N GLN A 204 10.54 3.45 -7.68
CA GLN A 204 10.35 4.49 -6.68
C GLN A 204 9.01 5.18 -6.95
N ILE A 205 8.31 5.55 -5.90
CA ILE A 205 6.95 6.09 -6.00
C ILE A 205 6.96 7.57 -5.64
N ASP A 206 6.38 8.39 -6.50
CA ASP A 206 6.13 9.80 -6.21
C ASP A 206 4.84 9.97 -5.39
N ASN A 207 4.89 10.77 -4.33
CA ASN A 207 3.76 11.07 -3.45
C ASN A 207 3.36 12.56 -3.49
N THR A 208 3.78 13.27 -4.51
CA THR A 208 3.53 14.72 -4.64
C THR A 208 2.05 15.03 -4.68
N LEU A 209 1.24 14.19 -5.34
CA LEU A 209 -0.18 14.44 -5.53
C LEU A 209 -0.97 14.43 -4.21
N ILE A 210 -0.73 13.50 -3.31
CA ILE A 210 -1.40 13.50 -2.00
C ILE A 210 -1.06 14.73 -1.15
N LYS A 211 0.13 15.29 -1.31
CA LYS A 211 0.56 16.48 -0.61
C LYS A 211 -0.06 17.74 -1.21
N SER A 212 -0.01 17.88 -2.53
CA SER A 212 -0.50 19.07 -3.23
C SER A 212 -2.03 19.16 -3.25
N GLU A 213 -2.72 18.05 -3.51
CA GLU A 213 -4.18 18.03 -3.66
C GLU A 213 -4.90 17.85 -2.32
N LEU A 214 -4.50 16.86 -1.51
CA LEU A 214 -5.15 16.56 -0.25
C LEU A 214 -4.57 17.35 0.94
N GLY A 215 -3.46 18.06 0.76
CA GLY A 215 -2.78 18.79 1.82
C GLY A 215 -2.23 17.87 2.91
N VAL A 216 -1.79 16.67 2.53
CA VAL A 216 -1.24 15.68 3.46
C VAL A 216 0.10 16.16 3.99
N LYS A 217 0.25 16.08 5.30
CA LYS A 217 1.54 16.11 6.00
C LYS A 217 1.70 14.76 6.66
N LEU A 218 2.71 14.00 6.22
CA LEU A 218 2.98 12.68 6.79
C LEU A 218 3.43 12.82 8.23
N LYS A 219 2.89 12.00 9.12
CA LYS A 219 3.33 11.88 10.51
C LYS A 219 4.70 11.20 10.57
N TYR A 220 4.92 10.27 9.66
CA TYR A 220 6.16 9.50 9.52
C TYR A 220 6.72 9.63 8.10
N PRO A 221 7.44 10.73 7.80
CA PRO A 221 7.92 11.02 6.44
C PRO A 221 9.01 10.04 5.97
N ASN A 222 9.55 9.23 6.86
CA ASN A 222 10.53 8.18 6.56
C ASN A 222 10.42 7.01 7.55
N TYR A 223 11.01 5.88 7.19
CA TYR A 223 10.96 4.67 8.02
C TYR A 223 11.65 4.83 9.38
N ARG A 224 12.63 5.75 9.52
CA ARG A 224 13.35 5.97 10.79
C ARG A 224 12.42 6.58 11.82
N ASP A 225 11.65 7.56 11.44
CA ASP A 225 10.67 8.22 12.32
C ASP A 225 9.56 7.26 12.73
N GLY A 226 9.06 6.47 11.77
CA GLY A 226 8.06 5.44 12.06
C GLY A 226 8.57 4.33 13.00
N LEU A 227 9.80 3.85 12.79
CA LEU A 227 10.38 2.83 13.67
C LEU A 227 10.70 3.35 15.08
N ARG A 228 11.14 4.61 15.22
CA ARG A 228 11.32 5.25 16.55
C ARG A 228 10.00 5.37 17.30
N ALA A 229 8.93 5.77 16.61
CA ALA A 229 7.60 5.88 17.21
C ALA A 229 7.08 4.52 17.70
N ILE A 230 7.29 3.45 16.92
CA ILE A 230 6.90 2.09 17.31
C ILE A 230 7.57 1.64 18.61
N ILE A 231 8.83 2.02 18.84
CA ILE A 231 9.51 1.69 20.11
C ILE A 231 8.96 2.54 21.27
N GLY A 232 8.70 3.80 21.04
CA GLY A 232 8.09 4.67 22.04
C GLY A 232 6.70 4.19 22.48
N GLU A 233 5.91 3.66 21.55
CA GLU A 233 4.59 3.08 21.83
C GLU A 233 4.68 1.74 22.59
N THR A 234 5.74 0.96 22.38
CA THR A 234 5.96 -0.32 23.11
C THR A 234 6.56 -0.13 24.51
N SER A 235 7.03 1.08 24.82
CA SER A 235 7.61 1.43 26.14
C SER A 235 6.59 1.95 27.15
N SER A 236 5.31 2.02 26.78
CA SER A 236 4.21 2.29 27.72
C SER A 236 3.75 0.98 28.34
N PRO A 237 3.75 0.86 29.70
CA PRO A 237 3.39 -0.37 30.41
C PRO A 237 1.91 -0.73 30.25
#